data_e8aa23b51d47d686d1065234ba9e61bc
#
_entry.id   e8aa23b51d47d686d1065234ba9e61bc
#
_cell.length_a   1.000
_cell.length_b   1.000
_cell.length_c   1.000
_cell.angle_alpha   90.00
_cell.angle_beta   90.00
_cell.angle_gamma   90.00
#
_symmetry.space_group_name_H-M   'P 1'
#
loop_
_entity.id
_entity.type
_entity.pdbx_description
1 polymer ?
#
loop_
_entity_poly.entity_id
_entity_poly.type
_entity_poly.pdbx_seq_one_letter_code
_entity_poly.pdbx_strand_id
1 'polypeptide(L)'
;MFNKVEIQTDSLIAISYSENGSTPVCVAEIGKIEEPNRYYFHRLFVRKKYRNKGWATKLMEEILEKCDEKGIEILLEINPYTDDIDYQRLEDFYKRFGFEKVDYYYVRKPKN
;
A
#
# COMPACT_ATOMS: atom_id res chain seq x y z
N MET A 1 -19.59 12.16 0.52
CA MET A 1 -18.48 12.44 -0.41
C MET A 1 -17.14 12.10 0.25
N PHE A 2 -16.23 11.50 -0.51
CA PHE A 2 -14.94 11.12 0.01
C PHE A 2 -13.88 12.14 -0.32
N ASN A 3 -13.05 12.47 0.66
CA ASN A 3 -11.98 13.43 0.50
C ASN A 3 -10.64 12.70 0.53
N LYS A 4 -9.81 12.98 -0.46
CA LYS A 4 -8.48 12.40 -0.55
C LYS A 4 -7.47 13.31 0.13
N VAL A 5 -6.61 12.73 0.95
CA VAL A 5 -5.46 13.43 1.53
C VAL A 5 -4.20 12.70 1.08
N GLU A 6 -3.26 13.46 0.58
CA GLU A 6 -2.01 12.91 0.09
C GLU A 6 -0.86 13.63 0.78
N ILE A 7 0.04 12.87 1.40
CA ILE A 7 1.22 13.40 2.07
C ILE A 7 2.43 12.85 1.36
N GLN A 8 3.34 13.73 0.99
CA GLN A 8 4.57 13.33 0.34
C GLN A 8 5.71 14.16 0.86
N THR A 9 6.69 13.49 1.48
CA THR A 9 7.91 14.11 1.98
C THR A 9 9.11 13.39 1.35
N ASP A 10 10.33 13.74 1.76
CA ASP A 10 11.53 13.06 1.28
C ASP A 10 11.60 11.60 1.72
N SER A 11 10.84 11.22 2.73
CA SER A 11 10.94 9.88 3.31
C SER A 11 9.60 9.17 3.47
N LEU A 12 8.49 9.80 3.09
CA LEU A 12 7.17 9.23 3.33
C LEU A 12 6.20 9.58 2.21
N ILE A 13 5.41 8.60 1.79
CA ILE A 13 4.28 8.83 0.89
C ILE A 13 3.07 8.14 1.51
N ALA A 14 2.01 8.90 1.70
CA ALA A 14 0.77 8.37 2.27
C ALA A 14 -0.43 8.91 1.51
N ILE A 15 -1.40 8.05 1.27
CA ILE A 15 -2.66 8.40 0.62
C ILE A 15 -3.79 7.88 1.50
N SER A 16 -4.74 8.75 1.82
CA SER A 16 -5.90 8.34 2.59
C SER A 16 -7.17 8.96 2.03
N TYR A 17 -8.28 8.32 2.32
CA TYR A 17 -9.61 8.82 1.99
C TYR A 17 -10.45 8.85 3.25
N SER A 18 -11.21 9.91 3.43
CA SER A 18 -12.14 10.02 4.54
C SER A 18 -13.48 10.51 4.03
N GLU A 19 -14.53 10.15 4.75
CA GLU A 19 -15.89 10.56 4.41
C GLU A 19 -16.23 11.79 5.22
N ASN A 20 -16.53 12.89 4.50
CA ASN A 20 -16.93 14.16 5.13
C ASN A 20 -15.95 14.69 6.18
N GLY A 21 -14.64 14.46 5.96
CA GLY A 21 -13.61 14.96 6.87
C GLY A 21 -13.48 14.23 8.19
N SER A 22 -14.12 13.09 8.32
CA SER A 22 -14.05 12.28 9.54
C SER A 22 -12.82 11.36 9.51
N THR A 23 -12.79 10.36 10.39
CA THR A 23 -11.73 9.36 10.46
C THR A 23 -11.52 8.71 9.09
N PRO A 24 -10.27 8.46 8.69
CA PRO A 24 -10.00 7.84 7.40
C PRO A 24 -10.71 6.51 7.19
N VAL A 25 -11.29 6.35 6.01
CA VAL A 25 -11.93 5.13 5.55
C VAL A 25 -10.87 4.10 5.17
N CYS A 26 -9.78 4.58 4.58
CA CYS A 26 -8.68 3.73 4.15
C CYS A 26 -7.39 4.53 4.03
N VAL A 27 -6.27 3.84 4.14
CA VAL A 27 -4.92 4.45 4.13
C VAL A 27 -3.93 3.51 3.46
N ALA A 28 -3.05 4.06 2.64
CA ALA A 28 -1.84 3.38 2.17
C ALA A 28 -0.64 4.25 2.51
N GLU A 29 0.40 3.65 3.07
CA GLU A 29 1.56 4.39 3.51
C GLU A 29 2.85 3.62 3.26
N ILE A 30 3.83 4.28 2.63
CA ILE A 30 5.16 3.72 2.44
C ILE A 30 6.20 4.68 3.00
N GLY A 31 7.27 4.16 3.57
CA GLY A 31 8.34 4.96 4.15
C GLY A 31 9.70 4.50 3.66
N LYS A 32 10.59 5.47 3.43
CA LYS A 32 11.94 5.17 2.95
C LYS A 32 12.74 4.43 4.03
N ILE A 33 13.37 3.34 3.64
CA ILE A 33 14.22 2.56 4.54
C ILE A 33 15.68 2.56 4.11
N GLU A 34 15.97 2.85 2.86
CA GLU A 34 17.32 2.78 2.34
C GLU A 34 17.48 3.66 1.11
N GLU A 35 18.63 4.31 1.00
CA GLU A 35 18.97 5.08 -0.19
C GLU A 35 19.38 4.13 -1.32
N PRO A 36 19.18 4.51 -2.57
CA PRO A 36 18.56 5.78 -2.96
C PRO A 36 17.04 5.76 -2.95
N ASN A 37 16.39 4.65 -3.25
CA ASN A 37 14.95 4.62 -3.49
C ASN A 37 14.28 3.34 -3.03
N ARG A 38 14.63 2.87 -1.85
CA ARG A 38 14.00 1.67 -1.30
C ARG A 38 13.08 2.06 -0.17
N TYR A 39 11.81 1.65 -0.29
CA TYR A 39 10.76 1.97 0.68
C TYR A 39 10.13 0.69 1.22
N TYR A 40 9.58 0.78 2.42
CA TYR A 40 8.84 -0.29 3.05
C TYR A 40 7.37 0.07 3.09
N PHE A 41 6.51 -0.90 2.76
CA PHE A 41 5.06 -0.70 2.79
C PHE A 41 4.59 -0.89 4.22
N HIS A 42 4.41 0.22 4.94
CA HIS A 42 4.03 0.21 6.34
C HIS A 42 2.59 -0.17 6.57
N ARG A 43 1.71 0.25 5.68
CA ARG A 43 0.29 0.16 5.97
C ARG A 43 -0.56 0.17 4.71
N LEU A 44 -1.45 -0.81 4.64
CA LEU A 44 -2.56 -0.79 3.69
C LEU A 44 -3.78 -1.20 4.52
N PHE A 45 -4.64 -0.23 4.80
CA PHE A 45 -5.76 -0.44 5.69
C PHE A 45 -7.05 0.06 5.08
N VAL A 46 -8.09 -0.76 5.18
CA VAL A 46 -9.46 -0.38 4.79
C VAL A 46 -10.36 -0.72 5.97
N ARG A 47 -11.14 0.24 6.44
CA ARG A 47 -12.06 -0.02 7.56
C ARG A 47 -13.04 -1.11 7.17
N LYS A 48 -13.36 -1.96 8.12
CA LYS A 48 -14.19 -3.15 7.90
C LYS A 48 -15.48 -2.83 7.13
N LYS A 49 -16.15 -1.74 7.49
CA LYS A 49 -17.39 -1.28 6.86
C LYS A 49 -17.25 -1.02 5.37
N TYR A 50 -16.04 -0.68 4.93
CA TYR A 50 -15.77 -0.28 3.55
C TYR A 50 -15.01 -1.34 2.74
N ARG A 51 -14.79 -2.50 3.31
CA ARG A 51 -14.06 -3.59 2.63
C ARG A 51 -14.88 -4.19 1.49
N ASN A 52 -14.19 -4.83 0.55
CA ASN A 52 -14.78 -5.49 -0.62
C ASN A 52 -15.51 -4.52 -1.56
N LYS A 53 -15.07 -3.26 -1.57
CA LYS A 53 -15.64 -2.23 -2.43
C LYS A 53 -14.61 -1.59 -3.35
N GLY A 54 -13.41 -2.20 -3.45
CA GLY A 54 -12.36 -1.72 -4.35
C GLY A 54 -11.43 -0.68 -3.79
N TRP A 55 -11.55 -0.30 -2.51
CA TRP A 55 -10.69 0.72 -1.92
C TRP A 55 -9.22 0.32 -1.88
N ALA A 56 -8.93 -0.93 -1.52
CA ALA A 56 -7.53 -1.39 -1.46
C ALA A 56 -6.89 -1.35 -2.84
N THR A 57 -7.62 -1.76 -3.87
CA THR A 57 -7.13 -1.73 -5.24
C THR A 57 -6.86 -0.29 -5.68
N LYS A 58 -7.78 0.62 -5.38
CA LYS A 58 -7.62 2.04 -5.72
C LYS A 58 -6.39 2.64 -5.07
N LEU A 59 -6.21 2.41 -3.76
CA LEU A 59 -5.04 2.90 -3.04
C LEU A 59 -3.75 2.33 -3.61
N MET A 60 -3.74 1.03 -3.90
CA MET A 60 -2.57 0.38 -4.45
C MET A 60 -2.20 0.97 -5.81
N GLU A 61 -3.17 1.13 -6.69
CA GLU A 61 -2.92 1.72 -8.00
C GLU A 61 -2.32 3.12 -7.88
N GLU A 62 -2.86 3.93 -6.99
CA GLU A 62 -2.39 5.31 -6.80
C GLU A 62 -0.98 5.38 -6.20
N ILE A 63 -0.71 4.57 -5.18
CA ILE A 63 0.61 4.58 -4.55
C ILE A 63 1.69 4.04 -5.49
N LEU A 64 1.36 3.00 -6.27
CA LEU A 64 2.31 2.39 -7.19
C LEU A 64 2.58 3.29 -8.41
N GLU A 65 1.62 4.08 -8.83
CA GLU A 65 1.85 5.06 -9.89
C GLU A 65 2.94 6.04 -9.46
N LYS A 66 2.88 6.51 -8.21
CA LYS A 66 3.91 7.40 -7.68
C LYS A 66 5.26 6.71 -7.58
N CYS A 67 5.26 5.45 -7.19
CA CYS A 67 6.50 4.66 -7.10
C CYS A 67 7.16 4.50 -8.46
N ASP A 68 6.36 4.24 -9.48
CA ASP A 68 6.88 4.08 -10.83
C ASP A 68 7.46 5.40 -11.37
N GLU A 69 6.77 6.51 -11.12
CA GLU A 69 7.25 7.84 -11.51
C GLU A 69 8.59 8.20 -10.85
N LYS A 70 8.78 7.78 -9.61
CA LYS A 70 9.96 8.14 -8.80
C LYS A 70 11.04 7.08 -8.80
N GLY A 71 10.82 5.94 -9.44
CA GLY A 71 11.78 4.85 -9.45
C GLY A 71 11.93 4.18 -8.09
N ILE A 72 10.85 4.03 -7.34
CA ILE A 72 10.88 3.48 -5.99
C ILE A 72 10.65 1.97 -6.00
N GLU A 73 11.55 1.24 -5.32
CA GLU A 73 11.40 -0.18 -5.05
C GLU A 73 10.73 -0.34 -3.69
N ILE A 74 9.71 -1.20 -3.62
CA ILE A 74 8.93 -1.37 -2.39
C ILE A 74 9.10 -2.78 -1.85
N LEU A 75 9.31 -2.87 -0.53
CA LEU A 75 9.30 -4.13 0.20
C LEU A 75 8.07 -4.19 1.09
N LEU A 76 7.50 -5.38 1.27
CA LEU A 76 6.45 -5.58 2.24
C LEU A 76 6.52 -6.99 2.84
N GLU A 77 5.94 -7.13 4.01
CA GLU A 77 5.75 -8.42 4.64
C GLU A 77 4.25 -8.61 4.84
N ILE A 78 3.79 -9.82 4.60
CA ILE A 78 2.40 -10.16 4.89
C ILE A 78 2.36 -10.69 6.31
N ASN A 79 1.65 -9.98 7.17
CA ASN A 79 1.58 -10.31 8.59
C ASN A 79 0.29 -11.09 8.87
N PRO A 80 0.40 -12.39 9.22
CA PRO A 80 -0.78 -13.23 9.41
C PRO A 80 -1.38 -13.21 10.81
N TYR A 81 -1.10 -12.16 11.60
CA TYR A 81 -1.48 -12.15 13.02
C TYR A 81 -2.95 -11.87 13.32
N THR A 82 -3.77 -11.61 12.33
CA THR A 82 -5.18 -11.42 12.58
C THR A 82 -5.95 -12.60 12.00
N ASP A 83 -6.84 -13.18 12.79
CA ASP A 83 -7.64 -14.34 12.38
C ASP A 83 -8.54 -14.05 11.18
N ASP A 84 -8.72 -12.79 10.85
CA ASP A 84 -9.56 -12.35 9.74
C ASP A 84 -8.85 -12.38 8.39
N ILE A 85 -7.56 -12.67 8.37
CA ILE A 85 -6.77 -12.57 7.15
C ILE A 85 -6.51 -13.91 6.51
N ASP A 86 -6.99 -14.05 5.27
CA ASP A 86 -6.64 -15.16 4.41
C ASP A 86 -5.30 -14.83 3.75
N TYR A 87 -4.24 -15.47 4.21
CA TYR A 87 -2.89 -15.25 3.71
C TYR A 87 -2.79 -15.41 2.19
N GLN A 88 -3.40 -16.47 1.67
CA GLN A 88 -3.34 -16.74 0.23
C GLN A 88 -4.02 -15.63 -0.57
N ARG A 89 -5.12 -15.13 -0.08
CA ARG A 89 -5.85 -14.04 -0.73
C ARG A 89 -5.01 -12.77 -0.78
N LEU A 90 -4.31 -12.46 0.32
CA LEU A 90 -3.42 -11.31 0.38
C LEU A 90 -2.23 -11.48 -0.56
N GLU A 91 -1.62 -12.66 -0.56
CA GLU A 91 -0.51 -12.95 -1.45
C GLU A 91 -0.92 -12.76 -2.91
N ASP A 92 -2.07 -13.31 -3.29
CA ASP A 92 -2.60 -13.17 -4.65
C ASP A 92 -2.85 -11.71 -4.99
N PHE A 93 -3.38 -10.95 -4.04
CA PHE A 93 -3.62 -9.53 -4.22
C PHE A 93 -2.33 -8.78 -4.55
N TYR A 94 -1.29 -8.97 -3.72
CA TYR A 94 -0.03 -8.27 -3.94
C TYR A 94 0.68 -8.73 -5.22
N LYS A 95 0.63 -10.01 -5.53
CA LYS A 95 1.24 -10.54 -6.75
C LYS A 95 0.61 -9.94 -8.01
N ARG A 96 -0.68 -9.65 -7.99
CA ARG A 96 -1.34 -9.00 -9.12
C ARG A 96 -0.75 -7.63 -9.42
N PHE A 97 -0.20 -6.98 -8.41
CA PHE A 97 0.42 -5.65 -8.58
C PHE A 97 1.92 -5.71 -8.85
N GLY A 98 2.45 -6.90 -9.06
CA GLY A 98 3.85 -7.05 -9.44
C GLY A 98 4.80 -7.34 -8.29
N PHE A 99 4.30 -7.64 -7.11
CA PHE A 99 5.15 -8.04 -6.00
C PHE A 99 5.58 -9.48 -6.18
N GLU A 100 6.87 -9.75 -5.95
CA GLU A 100 7.44 -11.10 -6.03
C GLU A 100 7.98 -11.49 -4.67
N LYS A 101 7.77 -12.75 -4.30
CA LYS A 101 8.25 -13.25 -3.03
C LYS A 101 9.76 -13.51 -3.08
N VAL A 102 10.49 -12.97 -2.09
CA VAL A 102 11.91 -13.18 -1.90
C VAL A 102 12.10 -13.59 -0.44
N ASP A 103 12.41 -14.85 -0.19
CA ASP A 103 12.47 -15.43 1.16
C ASP A 103 11.12 -15.24 1.89
N TYR A 104 11.09 -14.44 2.96
CA TYR A 104 9.89 -14.22 3.75
C TYR A 104 9.24 -12.87 3.49
N TYR A 105 9.73 -12.11 2.51
CA TYR A 105 9.16 -10.80 2.19
C TYR A 105 8.87 -10.71 0.68
N TYR A 106 8.23 -9.62 0.29
CA TYR A 106 7.82 -9.38 -1.08
C TYR A 106 8.42 -8.09 -1.59
N VAL A 107 8.82 -8.08 -2.85
CA VAL A 107 9.49 -6.92 -3.46
C VAL A 107 8.79 -6.58 -4.76
N ARG A 108 8.58 -5.29 -4.98
CA ARG A 108 8.11 -4.78 -6.26
C ARG A 108 9.07 -3.72 -6.76
N LYS A 109 9.63 -3.95 -7.94
CA LYS A 109 10.51 -2.98 -8.58
C LYS A 109 9.68 -2.00 -9.40
N PRO A 110 10.14 -0.74 -9.55
CA PRO A 110 9.40 0.23 -10.33
C PRO A 110 9.34 -0.17 -11.79
N LYS A 111 8.24 0.18 -12.43
CA LYS A 111 8.06 -0.03 -13.86
C LYS A 111 8.41 1.26 -14.59
N ASN A 112 9.15 1.12 -15.64
CA ASN A 112 9.52 2.27 -16.46
C ASN A 112 8.63 2.38 -17.69
#